data_560ab378182c5c4b60656ee0145eb264
#
_entry.id   560ab378182c5c4b60656ee0145eb264
#
_cell.length_a   1.000
_cell.length_b   1.000
_cell.length_c   1.000
_cell.angle_alpha   90.00
_cell.angle_beta   90.00
_cell.angle_gamma   90.00
#
_symmetry.space_group_name_H-M   'P 1'
#
loop_
_entity.id
_entity.type
_entity.pdbx_description
1 polymer ?
#
loop_
_entity_poly.entity_id
_entity_poly.type
_entity_poly.pdbx_seq_one_letter_code
_entity_poly.pdbx_strand_id
1 'polypeptide(L)'
;MIYFLFHHDRWDNKYLLRELGEENVRTIYSHDYRQWKMRHWRHFRGSLKAVRASSKGDTIVAWHYLQAVLAWWICRLTLRKRRFVCLNVLLKVDKTPKNWLHRYLCKQAFKADNFKATVTSMPYGQWLNRQLGINVEYTLLHDVYHDYYHTPHFEEAPKRDIVFCGGASGRDWDLMLDIIRLTPEVRFYMIMPGRLYRPFMKQHGHEIPDNVKVDHDLPYKQFMHRLCQSTLVVLPLSINAPAGLTVMYQAAANRRMVLTTDTEAMKEYFMPYQLCGKDPAEWCDKIRYYLSHEAERQQEADRFHEFITTQCTEQDYAKIVARLCHEK
;
A
#
# COMPACT_ATOMS: atom_id res chain seq x y z
N MET A 1 15.88 18.63 15.74
CA MET A 1 15.09 17.51 16.28
C MET A 1 14.08 17.02 15.25
N ILE A 2 13.86 15.71 15.15
CA ILE A 2 12.89 15.08 14.25
C ILE A 2 11.72 14.54 15.09
N TYR A 3 10.50 14.95 14.75
CA TYR A 3 9.27 14.46 15.38
C TYR A 3 8.59 13.49 14.44
N PHE A 4 8.65 12.20 14.76
CA PHE A 4 8.07 11.14 13.93
C PHE A 4 6.63 10.85 14.36
N LEU A 5 5.68 11.16 13.50
CA LEU A 5 4.26 11.03 13.77
C LEU A 5 3.71 9.76 13.10
N PHE A 6 3.54 8.71 13.89
CA PHE A 6 2.99 7.46 13.45
C PHE A 6 1.48 7.35 13.63
N HIS A 7 0.89 6.48 12.83
CA HIS A 7 -0.53 6.18 12.91
C HIS A 7 -0.88 5.46 14.23
N HIS A 8 -0.11 4.43 14.58
CA HIS A 8 -0.27 3.65 15.81
C HIS A 8 1.07 3.05 16.28
N ASP A 9 1.06 2.43 17.46
CA ASP A 9 2.22 1.98 18.22
C ASP A 9 2.82 0.61 17.80
N ARG A 10 2.22 -0.09 16.83
CA ARG A 10 2.66 -1.43 16.40
C ARG A 10 3.68 -1.48 15.27
N TRP A 11 4.15 -0.35 14.79
CA TRP A 11 5.14 -0.33 13.72
C TRP A 11 6.53 -0.65 14.26
N ASP A 12 7.21 -1.61 13.67
CA ASP A 12 8.64 -1.77 13.88
C ASP A 12 9.38 -0.76 13.03
N ASN A 13 9.96 0.24 13.70
CA ASN A 13 10.67 1.36 13.08
C ASN A 13 12.13 1.40 13.49
N LYS A 14 12.68 0.33 14.04
CA LYS A 14 14.05 0.31 14.56
C LYS A 14 15.07 0.68 13.50
N TYR A 15 14.87 0.27 12.27
CA TYR A 15 15.73 0.63 11.15
C TYR A 15 15.75 2.16 10.89
N LEU A 16 14.60 2.83 10.96
CA LEU A 16 14.50 4.29 10.84
C LEU A 16 15.16 5.00 12.01
N LEU A 17 14.89 4.56 13.24
CA LEU A 17 15.47 5.17 14.44
C LEU A 17 16.99 5.04 14.47
N ARG A 18 17.51 3.89 14.03
CA ARG A 18 18.96 3.65 13.93
C ARG A 18 19.62 4.61 12.93
N GLU A 19 19.02 4.79 11.76
CA GLU A 19 19.57 5.66 10.69
C GLU A 19 19.48 7.15 11.05
N LEU A 20 18.43 7.57 11.74
CA LEU A 20 18.22 8.97 12.14
C LEU A 20 18.94 9.35 13.45
N GLY A 21 19.43 8.35 14.20
CA GLY A 21 19.92 8.53 15.57
C GLY A 21 18.78 8.67 16.57
N GLU A 22 18.65 7.70 17.49
CA GLU A 22 17.51 7.63 18.43
C GLU A 22 17.39 8.90 19.28
N GLU A 23 18.53 9.52 19.64
CA GLU A 23 18.60 10.76 20.41
C GLU A 23 18.03 11.98 19.68
N ASN A 24 18.01 11.93 18.34
CA ASN A 24 17.52 13.00 17.48
C ASN A 24 16.02 12.87 17.13
N VAL A 25 15.39 11.76 17.51
CA VAL A 25 14.02 11.43 17.15
C VAL A 25 13.10 11.38 18.35
N ARG A 26 11.95 12.03 18.24
CA ARG A 26 10.83 11.89 19.18
C ARG A 26 9.63 11.30 18.47
N THR A 27 9.22 10.11 18.90
CA THR A 27 8.07 9.41 18.32
C THR A 27 6.76 9.84 18.99
N ILE A 28 5.75 10.11 18.19
CA ILE A 28 4.40 10.45 18.62
C ILE A 28 3.42 9.52 17.92
N TYR A 29 2.63 8.78 18.69
CA TYR A 29 1.57 7.93 18.18
C TYR A 29 0.21 8.65 18.23
N SER A 30 -0.55 8.58 17.14
CA SER A 30 -1.86 9.22 17.03
C SER A 30 -2.92 8.49 17.84
N HIS A 31 -2.84 7.18 17.90
CA HIS A 31 -3.77 6.34 18.64
C HIS A 31 -3.22 4.93 18.88
N ASP A 32 -3.85 4.22 19.83
CA ASP A 32 -3.72 2.78 19.96
C ASP A 32 -4.34 2.09 18.73
N TYR A 33 -3.67 1.13 18.18
CA TYR A 33 -4.09 0.34 17.02
C TYR A 33 -5.51 -0.26 17.17
N ARG A 34 -5.94 -0.59 18.39
CA ARG A 34 -7.26 -1.17 18.69
C ARG A 34 -8.42 -0.21 18.51
N GLN A 35 -8.15 1.09 18.41
CA GLN A 35 -9.17 2.11 18.44
C GLN A 35 -9.38 2.73 17.05
N TRP A 36 -10.13 2.10 16.17
CA TRP A 36 -10.43 2.61 14.83
C TRP A 36 -11.46 3.74 14.79
N LYS A 37 -12.34 3.83 15.77
CA LYS A 37 -13.37 4.88 15.84
C LYS A 37 -12.71 6.27 15.99
N MET A 38 -13.28 7.29 15.34
CA MET A 38 -12.80 8.68 15.39
C MET A 38 -11.39 8.89 14.79
N ARG A 39 -10.98 8.11 13.80
CA ARG A 39 -9.65 8.18 13.18
C ARG A 39 -9.22 9.61 12.81
N HIS A 40 -10.09 10.40 12.16
CA HIS A 40 -9.76 11.77 11.74
C HIS A 40 -9.46 12.70 12.94
N TRP A 41 -10.23 12.60 14.01
CA TRP A 41 -9.97 13.36 15.24
C TRP A 41 -8.64 12.99 15.87
N ARG A 42 -8.26 11.74 15.81
CA ARG A 42 -6.98 11.26 16.35
C ARG A 42 -5.80 11.71 15.51
N HIS A 43 -5.93 11.71 14.19
CA HIS A 43 -4.94 12.34 13.32
C HIS A 43 -4.75 13.80 13.67
N PHE A 44 -5.82 14.55 13.85
CA PHE A 44 -5.75 15.95 14.27
C PHE A 44 -5.06 16.13 15.64
N ARG A 45 -5.45 15.35 16.65
CA ARG A 45 -4.79 15.40 17.98
C ARG A 45 -3.31 15.04 17.92
N GLY A 46 -2.94 14.01 17.17
CA GLY A 46 -1.55 13.62 16.98
C GLY A 46 -0.74 14.73 16.30
N SER A 47 -1.27 15.31 15.23
CA SER A 47 -0.66 16.44 14.53
C SER A 47 -0.49 17.67 15.45
N LEU A 48 -1.52 18.00 16.24
CA LEU A 48 -1.45 19.11 17.22
C LEU A 48 -0.40 18.86 18.30
N LYS A 49 -0.29 17.61 18.78
CA LYS A 49 0.74 17.21 19.75
C LYS A 49 2.15 17.38 19.18
N ALA A 50 2.37 16.95 17.93
CA ALA A 50 3.65 17.10 17.25
C ALA A 50 4.03 18.58 17.05
N VAL A 51 3.08 19.41 16.60
CA VAL A 51 3.31 20.86 16.44
C VAL A 51 3.57 21.57 17.76
N ARG A 52 2.91 21.18 18.85
CA ARG A 52 3.16 21.76 20.18
C ARG A 52 4.51 21.37 20.75
N ALA A 53 4.94 20.14 20.55
CA ALA A 53 6.20 19.62 21.04
C ALA A 53 7.42 20.15 20.25
N SER A 54 7.24 20.49 18.97
CA SER A 54 8.33 20.91 18.08
C SER A 54 8.65 22.40 18.18
N SER A 55 9.92 22.77 17.88
CA SER A 55 10.44 24.13 17.85
C SER A 55 10.78 24.61 16.43
N LYS A 56 11.09 25.90 16.26
CA LYS A 56 11.50 26.44 14.94
C LYS A 56 12.74 25.70 14.43
N GLY A 57 12.70 25.26 13.18
CA GLY A 57 13.78 24.50 12.54
C GLY A 57 13.67 22.98 12.71
N ASP A 58 12.79 22.48 13.58
CA ASP A 58 12.52 21.04 13.68
C ASP A 58 11.80 20.50 12.45
N THR A 59 11.96 19.20 12.21
CA THR A 59 11.28 18.47 11.13
C THR A 59 10.18 17.59 11.71
N ILE A 60 8.98 17.68 11.16
CA ILE A 60 7.86 16.77 11.46
C ILE A 60 7.74 15.78 10.31
N VAL A 61 8.02 14.51 10.60
CA VAL A 61 7.85 13.39 9.67
C VAL A 61 6.54 12.71 9.98
N ALA A 62 5.65 12.59 9.03
CA ALA A 62 4.38 11.90 9.23
C ALA A 62 4.25 10.69 8.32
N TRP A 63 3.93 9.54 8.91
CA TRP A 63 3.69 8.30 8.18
C TRP A 63 2.50 8.40 7.22
N HIS A 64 1.43 9.09 7.62
CA HIS A 64 0.20 9.21 6.83
C HIS A 64 0.02 10.65 6.34
N TYR A 65 -0.27 10.82 5.04
CA TYR A 65 -0.39 12.15 4.42
C TYR A 65 -1.37 13.10 5.16
N LEU A 66 -2.48 12.59 5.67
CA LEU A 66 -3.44 13.43 6.39
C LEU A 66 -2.83 14.04 7.65
N GLN A 67 -1.98 13.31 8.35
CA GLN A 67 -1.29 13.84 9.54
C GLN A 67 -0.30 14.95 9.17
N ALA A 68 0.46 14.75 8.08
CA ALA A 68 1.39 15.76 7.58
C ALA A 68 0.64 17.04 7.16
N VAL A 69 -0.43 16.90 6.39
CA VAL A 69 -1.26 18.02 5.92
C VAL A 69 -1.88 18.77 7.11
N LEU A 70 -2.46 18.06 8.08
CA LEU A 70 -3.03 18.69 9.27
C LEU A 70 -1.96 19.42 10.11
N ALA A 71 -0.78 18.81 10.32
CA ALA A 71 0.32 19.45 11.04
C ALA A 71 0.80 20.72 10.32
N TRP A 72 0.93 20.66 8.99
CA TRP A 72 1.30 21.82 8.18
C TRP A 72 0.28 22.96 8.31
N TRP A 73 -1.03 22.65 8.21
CA TRP A 73 -2.09 23.66 8.37
C TRP A 73 -2.13 24.25 9.78
N ILE A 74 -1.92 23.46 10.83
CA ILE A 74 -1.82 23.97 12.20
C ILE A 74 -0.65 24.94 12.31
N CYS A 75 0.51 24.61 11.76
CA CYS A 75 1.67 25.51 11.75
C CYS A 75 1.40 26.79 10.96
N ARG A 76 0.75 26.71 9.80
CA ARG A 76 0.39 27.87 8.98
C ARG A 76 -0.56 28.83 9.71
N LEU A 77 -1.60 28.28 10.32
CA LEU A 77 -2.60 29.08 11.08
C LEU A 77 -2.03 29.69 12.37
N THR A 78 -1.02 29.04 12.96
CA THR A 78 -0.36 29.53 14.20
C THR A 78 0.97 30.25 13.92
N LEU A 79 1.27 30.56 12.66
CA LEU A 79 2.50 31.24 12.19
C LEU A 79 3.80 30.55 12.64
N ARG A 80 3.76 29.24 12.83
CA ARG A 80 4.93 28.45 13.24
C ARG A 80 5.67 27.92 12.01
N LYS A 81 6.99 28.10 11.97
CA LYS A 81 7.84 27.62 10.89
C LYS A 81 8.43 26.26 11.24
N ARG A 82 8.08 25.20 10.51
CA ARG A 82 8.56 23.81 10.62
C ARG A 82 8.83 23.26 9.24
N ARG A 83 9.63 22.20 9.15
CA ARG A 83 9.76 21.39 7.94
C ARG A 83 8.87 20.16 8.06
N PHE A 84 8.36 19.67 6.93
CA PHE A 84 7.46 18.55 6.88
C PHE A 84 7.94 17.52 5.87
N VAL A 85 7.98 16.27 6.30
CA VAL A 85 8.20 15.11 5.43
C VAL A 85 6.99 14.21 5.54
N CYS A 86 6.29 14.03 4.43
CA CYS A 86 5.12 13.17 4.33
C CYS A 86 5.54 11.85 3.69
N LEU A 87 5.56 10.78 4.48
CA LEU A 87 5.73 9.43 3.96
C LEU A 87 4.36 8.88 3.54
N ASN A 88 4.30 8.10 2.49
CA ASN A 88 3.07 7.42 2.03
C ASN A 88 1.90 8.36 1.69
N VAL A 89 2.00 9.05 0.58
CA VAL A 89 0.84 9.74 0.00
C VAL A 89 -0.10 8.70 -0.64
N LEU A 90 -1.14 8.30 0.09
CA LEU A 90 -2.18 7.36 -0.34
C LEU A 90 -3.50 8.10 -0.62
N LEU A 91 -3.43 9.21 -1.33
CA LEU A 91 -4.58 10.07 -1.58
C LEU A 91 -5.49 9.46 -2.66
N LYS A 92 -6.68 9.09 -2.27
CA LYS A 92 -7.76 8.77 -3.22
C LYS A 92 -8.34 10.08 -3.72
N VAL A 93 -8.10 10.40 -4.97
CA VAL A 93 -8.66 11.60 -5.58
C VAL A 93 -10.05 11.29 -6.10
N ASP A 94 -11.04 11.67 -5.32
CA ASP A 94 -12.44 11.66 -5.71
C ASP A 94 -12.87 13.09 -6.01
N LYS A 95 -13.43 13.32 -7.21
CA LYS A 95 -13.86 14.64 -7.67
C LYS A 95 -15.25 15.06 -7.17
N THR A 96 -15.79 14.34 -6.19
CA THR A 96 -17.08 14.73 -5.59
C THR A 96 -16.97 16.08 -4.87
N PRO A 97 -18.05 16.87 -4.84
CA PRO A 97 -18.08 18.14 -4.08
C PRO A 97 -17.70 17.97 -2.62
N LYS A 98 -18.09 16.85 -2.01
CA LYS A 98 -17.79 16.52 -0.61
C LYS A 98 -16.29 16.48 -0.32
N ASN A 99 -15.47 16.08 -1.29
CA ASN A 99 -14.02 15.95 -1.15
C ASN A 99 -13.24 17.18 -1.66
N TRP A 100 -13.94 18.25 -2.07
CA TRP A 100 -13.29 19.47 -2.56
C TRP A 100 -12.35 20.10 -1.51
N LEU A 101 -12.85 20.29 -0.29
CA LEU A 101 -12.04 20.88 0.79
C LEU A 101 -10.80 20.04 1.10
N HIS A 102 -10.95 18.72 1.14
CA HIS A 102 -9.84 17.82 1.38
C HIS A 102 -8.77 17.94 0.29
N ARG A 103 -9.18 17.95 -0.99
CA ARG A 103 -8.25 18.18 -2.11
C ARG A 103 -7.57 19.54 -2.04
N TYR A 104 -8.32 20.59 -1.70
CA TYR A 104 -7.76 21.93 -1.54
C TYR A 104 -6.69 21.96 -0.44
N LEU A 105 -6.96 21.38 0.73
CA LEU A 105 -6.02 21.33 1.84
C LEU A 105 -4.74 20.57 1.47
N CYS A 106 -4.85 19.43 0.81
CA CYS A 106 -3.71 18.66 0.31
C CYS A 106 -2.92 19.46 -0.75
N LYS A 107 -3.60 20.07 -1.71
CA LYS A 107 -3.00 20.90 -2.77
C LYS A 107 -2.12 22.02 -2.20
N GLN A 108 -2.62 22.75 -1.19
CA GLN A 108 -1.87 23.84 -0.58
C GLN A 108 -0.64 23.36 0.19
N ALA A 109 -0.77 22.25 0.94
CA ALA A 109 0.35 21.68 1.67
C ALA A 109 1.44 21.15 0.72
N PHE A 110 1.06 20.39 -0.31
CA PHE A 110 2.02 19.78 -1.24
C PHE A 110 2.80 20.83 -2.07
N LYS A 111 2.24 22.00 -2.32
CA LYS A 111 2.90 23.10 -3.03
C LYS A 111 3.86 23.92 -2.17
N ALA A 112 3.90 23.70 -0.87
CA ALA A 112 4.69 24.50 0.03
C ALA A 112 6.16 24.04 0.03
N ASP A 113 7.11 24.98 -0.07
CA ASP A 113 8.56 24.72 -0.11
C ASP A 113 9.07 23.93 1.09
N ASN A 114 8.43 24.11 2.25
CA ASN A 114 8.75 23.42 3.50
C ASN A 114 8.04 22.08 3.67
N PHE A 115 7.40 21.55 2.62
CA PHE A 115 6.67 20.29 2.62
C PHE A 115 7.21 19.34 1.55
N LYS A 116 7.89 18.27 1.97
CA LYS A 116 8.36 17.21 1.09
C LYS A 116 7.42 16.02 1.18
N ALA A 117 7.04 15.46 0.04
CA ALA A 117 6.14 14.32 -0.03
C ALA A 117 6.77 13.15 -0.80
N THR A 118 6.55 11.93 -0.33
CA THR A 118 6.99 10.73 -1.02
C THR A 118 5.81 9.96 -1.60
N VAL A 119 6.08 9.25 -2.67
CA VAL A 119 5.14 8.32 -3.32
C VAL A 119 5.81 6.97 -3.50
N THR A 120 5.02 5.91 -3.47
CA THR A 120 5.50 4.55 -3.72
C THR A 120 5.58 4.21 -5.22
N SER A 121 5.18 5.16 -6.08
CA SER A 121 5.20 5.01 -7.53
C SER A 121 5.28 6.41 -8.18
N MET A 122 6.24 6.61 -9.06
CA MET A 122 6.38 7.88 -9.79
C MET A 122 5.23 8.13 -10.78
N PRO A 123 4.74 7.15 -11.55
CA PRO A 123 3.52 7.32 -12.35
C PRO A 123 2.31 7.77 -11.51
N TYR A 124 2.15 7.22 -10.30
CA TYR A 124 1.10 7.68 -9.38
C TYR A 124 1.32 9.12 -8.92
N GLY A 125 2.54 9.53 -8.62
CA GLY A 125 2.88 10.92 -8.29
C GLY A 125 2.53 11.90 -9.42
N GLN A 126 2.87 11.54 -10.66
CA GLN A 126 2.49 12.32 -11.85
C GLN A 126 0.96 12.39 -12.03
N TRP A 127 0.26 11.28 -11.79
CA TRP A 127 -1.20 11.24 -11.80
C TRP A 127 -1.80 12.16 -10.73
N LEU A 128 -1.25 12.16 -9.51
CA LEU A 128 -1.67 13.09 -8.44
C LEU A 128 -1.51 14.55 -8.88
N ASN A 129 -0.40 14.90 -9.50
CA ASN A 129 -0.18 16.25 -10.01
C ASN A 129 -1.27 16.65 -11.02
N ARG A 130 -1.59 15.77 -11.97
CA ARG A 130 -2.68 15.99 -12.94
C ARG A 130 -4.05 16.14 -12.24
N GLN A 131 -4.35 15.29 -11.25
CA GLN A 131 -5.65 15.31 -10.56
C GLN A 131 -5.82 16.52 -9.65
N LEU A 132 -4.77 16.99 -9.00
CA LEU A 132 -4.78 18.13 -8.10
C LEU A 132 -4.54 19.47 -8.84
N GLY A 133 -4.13 19.44 -10.12
CA GLY A 133 -3.75 20.62 -10.87
C GLY A 133 -2.56 21.34 -10.22
N ILE A 134 -1.49 20.60 -9.93
CA ILE A 134 -0.22 21.08 -9.37
C ILE A 134 0.94 20.49 -10.15
N ASN A 135 2.12 21.07 -9.96
CA ASN A 135 3.37 20.55 -10.47
C ASN A 135 4.37 20.55 -9.31
N VAL A 136 4.39 19.49 -8.53
CA VAL A 136 5.31 19.31 -7.42
C VAL A 136 6.18 18.08 -7.67
N GLU A 137 7.39 18.11 -7.18
CA GLU A 137 8.30 16.99 -7.21
C GLU A 137 8.04 16.07 -6.01
N TYR A 138 7.81 14.80 -6.30
CA TYR A 138 7.73 13.76 -5.29
C TYR A 138 9.03 12.96 -5.23
N THR A 139 9.39 12.52 -4.04
CA THR A 139 10.49 11.55 -3.89
C THR A 139 9.92 10.13 -3.96
N LEU A 140 10.51 9.28 -4.80
CA LEU A 140 10.17 7.85 -4.82
C LEU A 140 10.63 7.22 -3.51
N LEU A 141 9.72 6.53 -2.85
CA LEU A 141 9.98 5.77 -1.63
C LEU A 141 9.10 4.51 -1.66
N HIS A 142 9.68 3.43 -2.13
CA HIS A 142 8.98 2.14 -2.16
C HIS A 142 8.59 1.70 -0.74
N ASP A 143 7.54 0.89 -0.62
CA ASP A 143 7.24 0.22 0.65
C ASP A 143 8.40 -0.71 1.03
N VAL A 144 8.52 -1.02 2.32
CA VAL A 144 9.62 -1.82 2.83
C VAL A 144 9.31 -3.30 2.68
N TYR A 145 10.26 -4.03 2.10
CA TYR A 145 10.30 -5.48 2.20
C TYR A 145 10.78 -5.88 3.61
N HIS A 146 10.04 -6.77 4.24
CA HIS A 146 10.39 -7.34 5.54
C HIS A 146 10.66 -8.84 5.42
N ASP A 147 11.72 -9.31 6.02
CA ASP A 147 12.11 -10.74 5.98
C ASP A 147 11.00 -11.69 6.45
N TYR A 148 10.13 -11.25 7.38
CA TYR A 148 9.01 -12.07 7.83
C TYR A 148 7.90 -12.27 6.77
N TYR A 149 7.98 -11.61 5.61
CA TYR A 149 7.12 -11.93 4.46
C TYR A 149 7.51 -13.23 3.79
N HIS A 150 8.78 -13.60 3.87
CA HIS A 150 9.25 -14.90 3.46
C HIS A 150 8.85 -15.98 4.48
N THR A 151 8.37 -17.11 4.00
CA THR A 151 7.87 -18.21 4.83
C THR A 151 8.54 -19.52 4.43
N PRO A 152 9.76 -19.80 4.92
CA PRO A 152 10.60 -20.91 4.45
C PRO A 152 9.93 -22.29 4.57
N HIS A 153 9.05 -22.49 5.54
CA HIS A 153 8.33 -23.75 5.73
C HIS A 153 7.25 -24.01 4.66
N PHE A 154 7.00 -23.09 3.75
CA PHE A 154 6.03 -23.24 2.67
C PHE A 154 6.67 -23.33 1.28
N GLU A 155 8.00 -23.20 1.17
CA GLU A 155 8.71 -23.37 -0.11
C GLU A 155 8.53 -24.78 -0.67
N GLU A 156 8.44 -25.79 0.21
CA GLU A 156 8.23 -27.19 -0.12
C GLU A 156 6.74 -27.56 -0.31
N ALA A 157 5.82 -26.63 -0.04
CA ALA A 157 4.40 -26.91 -0.22
C ALA A 157 4.11 -27.27 -1.68
N PRO A 158 3.43 -28.38 -1.97
CA PRO A 158 3.17 -28.79 -3.34
C PRO A 158 2.43 -27.68 -4.07
N LYS A 159 3.02 -27.20 -5.16
CA LYS A 159 2.38 -26.23 -6.08
C LYS A 159 1.10 -26.87 -6.57
N ARG A 160 -0.01 -26.22 -6.31
CA ARG A 160 -1.33 -26.60 -6.82
C ARG A 160 -1.75 -25.54 -7.83
N ASP A 161 -2.48 -25.92 -8.87
CA ASP A 161 -3.04 -24.98 -9.86
C ASP A 161 -4.19 -24.18 -9.22
N ILE A 162 -3.82 -23.33 -8.28
CA ILE A 162 -4.71 -22.49 -7.51
C ILE A 162 -4.30 -21.04 -7.72
N VAL A 163 -5.26 -20.19 -8.02
CA VAL A 163 -5.11 -18.75 -8.11
C VAL A 163 -5.57 -18.11 -6.80
N PHE A 164 -4.73 -17.26 -6.23
CA PHE A 164 -5.00 -16.60 -4.96
C PHE A 164 -5.39 -15.13 -5.17
N CYS A 165 -6.43 -14.69 -4.47
CA CYS A 165 -6.76 -13.28 -4.32
C CYS A 165 -7.01 -12.96 -2.84
N GLY A 166 -6.22 -12.04 -2.25
CA GLY A 166 -6.36 -11.71 -0.84
C GLY A 166 -6.18 -10.24 -0.52
N GLY A 167 -6.62 -9.86 0.70
CA GLY A 167 -6.44 -8.52 1.25
C GLY A 167 -7.70 -7.69 1.40
N ALA A 168 -7.53 -6.38 1.64
CA ALA A 168 -8.64 -5.51 2.01
C ALA A 168 -8.76 -4.24 1.16
N SER A 169 -7.64 -3.53 0.99
CA SER A 169 -7.68 -2.17 0.44
C SER A 169 -7.77 -2.20 -1.08
N GLY A 170 -8.78 -1.51 -1.62
CA GLY A 170 -8.91 -1.26 -3.05
C GLY A 170 -9.14 -2.51 -3.91
N ARG A 171 -9.54 -3.65 -3.35
CA ARG A 171 -9.89 -4.83 -4.14
C ARG A 171 -11.18 -4.61 -4.90
N ASP A 172 -11.19 -5.07 -6.14
CA ASP A 172 -12.38 -5.15 -6.99
C ASP A 172 -12.93 -6.59 -6.92
N TRP A 173 -13.79 -6.81 -5.93
CA TRP A 173 -14.33 -8.14 -5.67
C TRP A 173 -15.36 -8.57 -6.71
N ASP A 174 -16.06 -7.61 -7.33
CA ASP A 174 -17.04 -7.89 -8.39
C ASP A 174 -16.28 -8.36 -9.64
N LEU A 175 -15.25 -7.64 -10.07
CA LEU A 175 -14.37 -8.06 -11.16
C LEU A 175 -13.74 -9.45 -10.87
N MET A 176 -13.32 -9.69 -9.61
CA MET A 176 -12.77 -10.99 -9.22
C MET A 176 -13.80 -12.11 -9.40
N LEU A 177 -15.05 -11.87 -9.02
CA LEU A 177 -16.12 -12.85 -9.18
C LEU A 177 -16.41 -13.16 -10.65
N ASP A 178 -16.39 -12.14 -11.51
CA ASP A 178 -16.59 -12.31 -12.95
C ASP A 178 -15.44 -13.12 -13.58
N ILE A 179 -14.19 -12.88 -13.18
CA ILE A 179 -13.03 -13.69 -13.58
C ILE A 179 -13.22 -15.16 -13.19
N ILE A 180 -13.66 -15.44 -11.96
CA ILE A 180 -13.88 -16.79 -11.46
C ILE A 180 -14.98 -17.51 -12.27
N ARG A 181 -16.07 -16.82 -12.58
CA ARG A 181 -17.17 -17.37 -13.39
C ARG A 181 -16.75 -17.74 -14.81
N LEU A 182 -15.85 -16.94 -15.40
CA LEU A 182 -15.34 -17.15 -16.75
C LEU A 182 -14.20 -18.19 -16.85
N THR A 183 -13.71 -18.68 -15.71
CA THR A 183 -12.64 -19.69 -15.62
C THR A 183 -13.03 -20.87 -14.72
N PRO A 184 -14.12 -21.62 -15.04
CA PRO A 184 -14.63 -22.70 -14.19
C PRO A 184 -13.64 -23.86 -14.01
N GLU A 185 -12.67 -23.99 -14.90
CA GLU A 185 -11.59 -24.99 -14.84
C GLU A 185 -10.48 -24.63 -13.86
N VAL A 186 -10.39 -23.36 -13.41
CA VAL A 186 -9.36 -22.85 -12.50
C VAL A 186 -9.91 -22.82 -11.06
N ARG A 187 -9.10 -23.25 -10.10
CA ARG A 187 -9.45 -23.16 -8.68
C ARG A 187 -8.96 -21.88 -8.06
N PHE A 188 -9.77 -21.29 -7.19
CA PHE A 188 -9.46 -20.01 -6.55
C PHE A 188 -9.53 -20.07 -5.03
N TYR A 189 -8.66 -19.28 -4.39
CA TYR A 189 -8.80 -18.85 -3.00
C TYR A 189 -9.05 -17.35 -2.96
N MET A 190 -10.20 -16.95 -2.40
CA MET A 190 -10.51 -15.56 -2.05
C MET A 190 -10.44 -15.37 -0.55
N ILE A 191 -9.63 -14.43 -0.07
CA ILE A 191 -9.49 -14.18 1.37
C ILE A 191 -9.66 -12.69 1.65
N MET A 192 -10.66 -12.34 2.44
CA MET A 192 -10.99 -10.96 2.75
C MET A 192 -11.25 -10.76 4.26
N PRO A 193 -11.15 -9.52 4.78
CA PRO A 193 -11.58 -9.23 6.16
C PRO A 193 -13.08 -9.45 6.33
N GLY A 194 -13.50 -9.90 7.51
CA GLY A 194 -14.91 -10.19 7.82
C GLY A 194 -15.84 -8.98 7.62
N ARG A 195 -15.33 -7.75 7.79
CA ARG A 195 -16.08 -6.51 7.49
C ARG A 195 -16.43 -6.35 6.01
N LEU A 196 -15.67 -6.95 5.10
CA LEU A 196 -15.93 -6.99 3.65
C LEU A 196 -16.66 -8.28 3.27
N TYR A 197 -16.34 -9.40 3.91
CA TYR A 197 -16.95 -10.71 3.67
C TYR A 197 -18.47 -10.70 3.88
N ARG A 198 -18.93 -10.15 5.01
CA ARG A 198 -20.37 -10.15 5.32
C ARG A 198 -21.22 -9.41 4.28
N PRO A 199 -20.88 -8.16 3.87
CA PRO A 199 -21.61 -7.48 2.80
C PRO A 199 -21.50 -8.23 1.45
N PHE A 200 -20.31 -8.74 1.12
CA PHE A 200 -20.05 -9.48 -0.10
C PHE A 200 -20.92 -10.75 -0.16
N MET A 201 -20.95 -11.57 0.89
CA MET A 201 -21.77 -12.79 0.93
C MET A 201 -23.28 -12.47 0.97
N LYS A 202 -23.69 -11.34 1.54
CA LYS A 202 -25.08 -10.91 1.48
C LYS A 202 -25.52 -10.59 0.06
N GLN A 203 -24.63 -10.01 -0.74
CA GLN A 203 -24.91 -9.61 -2.12
C GLN A 203 -24.74 -10.76 -3.10
N HIS A 204 -23.71 -11.59 -2.95
CA HIS A 204 -23.28 -12.58 -3.95
C HIS A 204 -23.31 -14.03 -3.48
N GLY A 205 -23.61 -14.29 -2.19
CA GLY A 205 -23.45 -15.63 -1.61
C GLY A 205 -24.19 -16.76 -2.32
N HIS A 206 -25.31 -16.46 -2.96
CA HIS A 206 -26.09 -17.42 -3.76
C HIS A 206 -25.55 -17.63 -5.19
N GLU A 207 -24.55 -16.84 -5.59
CA GLU A 207 -23.94 -16.89 -6.93
C GLU A 207 -22.46 -17.29 -6.89
N ILE A 208 -21.94 -17.68 -5.74
CA ILE A 208 -20.54 -18.09 -5.58
C ILE A 208 -20.31 -19.40 -6.36
N PRO A 209 -19.40 -19.40 -7.35
CA PRO A 209 -19.11 -20.62 -8.13
C PRO A 209 -18.38 -21.68 -7.28
N ASP A 210 -18.54 -22.96 -7.67
CA ASP A 210 -17.94 -24.10 -6.95
C ASP A 210 -16.40 -24.15 -7.04
N ASN A 211 -15.82 -23.46 -8.01
CA ASN A 211 -14.39 -23.42 -8.25
C ASN A 211 -13.65 -22.40 -7.34
N VAL A 212 -14.34 -21.72 -6.42
CA VAL A 212 -13.72 -20.79 -5.48
C VAL A 212 -14.03 -21.13 -4.03
N LYS A 213 -12.98 -21.06 -3.19
CA LYS A 213 -13.13 -21.04 -1.74
C LYS A 213 -12.99 -19.62 -1.23
N VAL A 214 -14.03 -19.12 -0.55
CA VAL A 214 -14.04 -17.78 0.06
C VAL A 214 -13.87 -17.91 1.58
N ASP A 215 -12.75 -17.40 2.11
CA ASP A 215 -12.44 -17.39 3.54
C ASP A 215 -12.35 -15.94 4.06
N HIS A 216 -12.48 -15.75 5.38
CA HIS A 216 -12.33 -14.43 6.00
C HIS A 216 -11.60 -14.49 7.33
N ASP A 217 -10.97 -13.36 7.70
CA ASP A 217 -10.29 -13.15 8.98
C ASP A 217 -9.31 -14.28 9.35
N LEU A 218 -8.66 -14.90 8.37
CA LEU A 218 -7.68 -15.94 8.63
C LEU A 218 -6.50 -15.39 9.45
N PRO A 219 -5.99 -16.14 10.42
CA PRO A 219 -4.71 -15.86 11.05
C PRO A 219 -3.59 -15.72 10.01
N TYR A 220 -2.62 -14.83 10.25
CA TYR A 220 -1.54 -14.53 9.30
C TYR A 220 -0.87 -15.78 8.72
N LYS A 221 -0.53 -16.75 9.58
CA LYS A 221 0.09 -18.02 9.16
C LYS A 221 -0.78 -18.80 8.17
N GLN A 222 -2.09 -18.85 8.39
CA GLN A 222 -3.02 -19.53 7.47
C GLN A 222 -3.19 -18.77 6.16
N PHE A 223 -3.25 -17.44 6.21
CA PHE A 223 -3.28 -16.59 5.03
C PHE A 223 -2.02 -16.83 4.17
N MET A 224 -0.83 -16.78 4.77
CA MET A 224 0.43 -17.04 4.07
C MET A 224 0.50 -18.47 3.51
N HIS A 225 0.03 -19.46 4.26
CA HIS A 225 -0.05 -20.84 3.76
C HIS A 225 -0.90 -20.94 2.49
N ARG A 226 -2.07 -20.28 2.45
CA ARG A 226 -2.92 -20.26 1.24
C ARG A 226 -2.23 -19.53 0.08
N LEU A 227 -1.56 -18.42 0.34
CA LEU A 227 -0.81 -17.70 -0.67
C LEU A 227 0.33 -18.56 -1.23
N CYS A 228 1.13 -19.19 -0.37
CA CYS A 228 2.27 -20.02 -0.79
C CYS A 228 1.84 -21.31 -1.51
N GLN A 229 0.66 -21.85 -1.23
CA GLN A 229 0.09 -22.99 -1.95
C GLN A 229 -0.42 -22.62 -3.35
N SER A 230 -0.60 -21.34 -3.64
CA SER A 230 -1.10 -20.90 -4.94
C SER A 230 0.03 -20.84 -5.98
N THR A 231 -0.34 -21.07 -7.22
CA THR A 231 0.54 -20.96 -8.39
C THR A 231 0.67 -19.52 -8.86
N LEU A 232 -0.40 -18.75 -8.74
CA LEU A 232 -0.52 -17.38 -9.23
C LEU A 232 -1.30 -16.54 -8.22
N VAL A 233 -0.93 -15.28 -8.06
CA VAL A 233 -1.65 -14.29 -7.27
C VAL A 233 -2.29 -13.26 -8.20
N VAL A 234 -3.57 -12.98 -8.01
CA VAL A 234 -4.29 -11.96 -8.78
C VAL A 234 -4.80 -10.86 -7.84
N LEU A 235 -4.61 -9.62 -8.25
CA LEU A 235 -4.97 -8.44 -7.45
C LEU A 235 -5.81 -7.46 -8.29
N PRO A 236 -7.08 -7.76 -8.57
CA PRO A 236 -7.98 -6.79 -9.18
C PRO A 236 -8.17 -5.59 -8.26
N LEU A 237 -7.93 -4.38 -8.78
CA LEU A 237 -7.98 -3.13 -8.02
C LEU A 237 -9.02 -2.18 -8.60
N SER A 238 -9.81 -1.56 -7.73
CA SER A 238 -10.84 -0.57 -8.08
C SER A 238 -10.35 0.88 -7.97
N ILE A 239 -9.10 1.11 -7.52
CA ILE A 239 -8.56 2.45 -7.24
C ILE A 239 -7.16 2.64 -7.83
N ASN A 240 -6.84 3.88 -8.23
CA ASN A 240 -5.51 4.26 -8.72
C ASN A 240 -4.49 4.54 -7.60
N ALA A 241 -4.92 4.69 -6.35
CA ALA A 241 -4.00 4.87 -5.23
C ALA A 241 -3.25 3.55 -4.94
N PRO A 242 -2.03 3.60 -4.39
CA PRO A 242 -1.30 2.41 -4.01
C PRO A 242 -2.13 1.52 -3.09
N ALA A 243 -2.45 0.32 -3.57
CA ALA A 243 -3.26 -0.66 -2.87
C ALA A 243 -2.72 -2.06 -3.17
N GLY A 244 -2.82 -2.95 -2.19
CA GLY A 244 -2.35 -4.32 -2.40
C GLY A 244 -0.86 -4.54 -2.20
N LEU A 245 -0.08 -3.50 -1.93
CA LEU A 245 1.38 -3.58 -1.79
C LEU A 245 1.82 -4.71 -0.83
N THR A 246 1.23 -4.80 0.35
CA THR A 246 1.57 -5.86 1.32
C THR A 246 1.41 -7.27 0.73
N VAL A 247 0.28 -7.56 0.05
CA VAL A 247 0.04 -8.88 -0.55
C VAL A 247 0.97 -9.14 -1.72
N MET A 248 1.24 -8.12 -2.51
CA MET A 248 2.18 -8.15 -3.62
C MET A 248 3.61 -8.48 -3.12
N TYR A 249 4.08 -7.82 -2.05
CA TYR A 249 5.38 -8.12 -1.44
C TYR A 249 5.43 -9.51 -0.82
N GLN A 250 4.35 -9.96 -0.17
CA GLN A 250 4.23 -11.33 0.35
C GLN A 250 4.29 -12.38 -0.78
N ALA A 251 3.63 -12.11 -1.91
CA ALA A 251 3.70 -12.97 -3.09
C ALA A 251 5.13 -13.03 -3.65
N ALA A 252 5.75 -11.88 -3.86
CA ALA A 252 7.12 -11.78 -4.35
C ALA A 252 8.15 -12.43 -3.42
N ALA A 253 8.03 -12.23 -2.10
CA ALA A 253 8.88 -12.85 -1.09
C ALA A 253 8.87 -14.40 -1.18
N ASN A 254 7.75 -14.96 -1.60
CA ASN A 254 7.56 -16.40 -1.76
C ASN A 254 7.58 -16.85 -3.24
N ARG A 255 8.16 -16.04 -4.12
CA ARG A 255 8.32 -16.31 -5.55
C ARG A 255 7.00 -16.75 -6.21
N ARG A 256 5.95 -15.98 -5.97
CA ARG A 256 4.65 -16.13 -6.64
C ARG A 256 4.43 -14.97 -7.58
N MET A 257 4.19 -15.28 -8.84
CA MET A 257 3.89 -14.27 -9.85
C MET A 257 2.58 -13.56 -9.50
N VAL A 258 2.52 -12.26 -9.80
CA VAL A 258 1.36 -11.41 -9.56
C VAL A 258 0.83 -10.85 -10.88
N LEU A 259 -0.47 -10.95 -11.09
CA LEU A 259 -1.22 -10.15 -12.06
C LEU A 259 -2.03 -9.10 -11.31
N THR A 260 -2.09 -7.89 -11.82
CA THR A 260 -2.82 -6.80 -11.16
C THR A 260 -3.48 -5.86 -12.17
N THR A 261 -4.40 -5.02 -11.68
CA THR A 261 -5.04 -4.01 -12.53
C THR A 261 -4.02 -2.96 -12.99
N ASP A 262 -4.11 -2.55 -14.27
CA ASP A 262 -3.38 -1.41 -14.82
C ASP A 262 -3.83 -0.12 -14.12
N THR A 263 -3.13 0.20 -13.05
CA THR A 263 -3.27 1.46 -12.30
C THR A 263 -1.95 2.22 -12.30
N GLU A 264 -2.02 3.52 -12.18
CA GLU A 264 -0.80 4.35 -12.12
C GLU A 264 0.15 3.94 -10.98
N ALA A 265 -0.41 3.40 -9.89
CA ALA A 265 0.41 2.92 -8.77
C ALA A 265 1.15 1.62 -9.10
N MET A 266 0.56 0.74 -9.91
CA MET A 266 1.14 -0.58 -10.22
C MET A 266 2.16 -0.53 -11.35
N LYS A 267 2.15 0.50 -12.20
CA LYS A 267 3.14 0.71 -13.27
C LYS A 267 4.58 0.86 -12.78
N GLU A 268 4.79 1.16 -11.49
CA GLU A 268 6.12 1.20 -10.88
C GLU A 268 6.73 -0.20 -10.71
N TYR A 269 5.88 -1.20 -10.46
CA TYR A 269 6.30 -2.51 -9.98
C TYR A 269 6.22 -3.60 -11.05
N PHE A 270 5.30 -3.44 -12.02
CA PHE A 270 4.95 -4.49 -12.96
C PHE A 270 5.16 -4.09 -14.41
N MET A 271 5.54 -5.07 -15.21
CA MET A 271 5.63 -4.90 -16.65
C MET A 271 4.24 -4.85 -17.28
N PRO A 272 4.07 -4.20 -18.46
CA PRO A 272 2.76 -4.01 -19.10
C PRO A 272 1.96 -5.32 -19.28
N TYR A 273 2.62 -6.44 -19.54
CA TYR A 273 1.97 -7.74 -19.73
C TYR A 273 1.42 -8.37 -18.43
N GLN A 274 1.87 -7.89 -17.26
CA GLN A 274 1.32 -8.27 -15.95
C GLN A 274 0.15 -7.39 -15.50
N LEU A 275 -0.07 -6.28 -16.20
CA LEU A 275 -1.13 -5.33 -15.93
C LEU A 275 -2.36 -5.68 -16.76
N CYS A 276 -3.53 -5.71 -16.14
CA CYS A 276 -4.81 -6.06 -16.79
C CYS A 276 -5.79 -4.87 -16.70
N GLY A 277 -6.60 -4.71 -17.72
CA GLY A 277 -7.69 -3.75 -17.75
C GLY A 277 -8.85 -4.11 -16.82
N LYS A 278 -10.01 -3.55 -17.13
CA LYS A 278 -11.27 -3.85 -16.42
C LYS A 278 -12.09 -4.96 -17.06
N ASP A 279 -11.68 -5.44 -18.23
CA ASP A 279 -12.32 -6.56 -18.91
C ASP A 279 -11.90 -7.87 -18.24
N PRO A 280 -12.85 -8.65 -17.67
CA PRO A 280 -12.52 -9.92 -17.05
C PRO A 280 -11.96 -10.95 -18.05
N ALA A 281 -12.26 -10.86 -19.35
CA ALA A 281 -11.74 -11.77 -20.36
C ALA A 281 -10.20 -11.67 -20.48
N GLU A 282 -9.65 -10.45 -20.46
CA GLU A 282 -8.19 -10.22 -20.46
C GLU A 282 -7.50 -10.94 -19.28
N TRP A 283 -8.11 -10.89 -18.09
CA TRP A 283 -7.61 -11.61 -16.91
C TRP A 283 -7.63 -13.12 -17.12
N CYS A 284 -8.72 -13.64 -17.64
CA CYS A 284 -8.88 -15.08 -17.88
C CYS A 284 -7.81 -15.61 -18.84
N ASP A 285 -7.55 -14.88 -19.93
CA ASP A 285 -6.53 -15.26 -20.91
C ASP A 285 -5.13 -15.25 -20.27
N LYS A 286 -4.77 -14.21 -19.51
CA LYS A 286 -3.48 -14.14 -18.81
C LYS A 286 -3.36 -15.21 -17.71
N ILE A 287 -4.43 -15.49 -16.97
CA ILE A 287 -4.44 -16.57 -15.96
C ILE A 287 -4.17 -17.91 -16.63
N ARG A 288 -4.90 -18.28 -17.70
CA ARG A 288 -4.69 -19.53 -18.44
C ARG A 288 -3.28 -19.61 -19.00
N TYR A 289 -2.80 -18.51 -19.58
CA TYR A 289 -1.46 -18.44 -20.12
C TYR A 289 -0.41 -18.77 -19.05
N TYR A 290 -0.41 -18.06 -17.94
CA TYR A 290 0.61 -18.26 -16.90
C TYR A 290 0.44 -19.54 -16.08
N LEU A 291 -0.74 -20.13 -16.02
CA LEU A 291 -0.91 -21.47 -15.46
C LEU A 291 -0.26 -22.54 -16.33
N SER A 292 -0.27 -22.37 -17.66
CA SER A 292 0.34 -23.31 -18.62
C SER A 292 1.81 -23.04 -18.95
N HIS A 293 2.33 -21.82 -18.69
CA HIS A 293 3.71 -21.42 -19.03
C HIS A 293 4.53 -21.25 -17.74
N GLU A 294 4.93 -22.38 -17.15
CA GLU A 294 5.61 -22.39 -15.85
C GLU A 294 6.93 -21.64 -15.86
N ALA A 295 7.75 -21.82 -16.90
CA ALA A 295 9.07 -21.18 -16.97
C ALA A 295 8.97 -19.65 -16.98
N GLU A 296 8.07 -19.09 -17.79
CA GLU A 296 7.87 -17.64 -17.86
C GLU A 296 7.26 -17.10 -16.56
N ARG A 297 6.28 -17.82 -16.01
CA ARG A 297 5.71 -17.48 -14.70
C ARG A 297 6.76 -17.42 -13.61
N GLN A 298 7.67 -18.40 -13.57
CA GLN A 298 8.75 -18.45 -12.57
C GLN A 298 9.76 -17.33 -12.81
N GLN A 299 10.14 -17.05 -14.04
CA GLN A 299 11.02 -15.94 -14.39
C GLN A 299 10.48 -14.59 -13.87
N GLU A 300 9.20 -14.33 -14.07
CA GLU A 300 8.56 -13.11 -13.58
C GLU A 300 8.47 -13.05 -12.05
N ALA A 301 8.22 -14.18 -11.40
CA ALA A 301 8.22 -14.27 -9.95
C ALA A 301 9.63 -13.99 -9.38
N ASP A 302 10.67 -14.53 -10.00
CA ASP A 302 12.07 -14.33 -9.60
C ASP A 302 12.51 -12.88 -9.82
N ARG A 303 12.18 -12.29 -10.96
CA ARG A 303 12.46 -10.87 -11.26
C ARG A 303 11.86 -9.95 -10.20
N PHE A 304 10.60 -10.19 -9.83
CA PHE A 304 9.94 -9.35 -8.84
C PHE A 304 10.46 -9.62 -7.42
N HIS A 305 10.83 -10.86 -7.11
CA HIS A 305 11.52 -11.18 -5.85
C HIS A 305 12.85 -10.42 -5.75
N GLU A 306 13.68 -10.44 -6.79
CA GLU A 306 14.94 -9.70 -6.85
C GLU A 306 14.71 -8.20 -6.66
N PHE A 307 13.73 -7.62 -7.33
CA PHE A 307 13.38 -6.21 -7.18
C PHE A 307 13.09 -5.85 -5.72
N ILE A 308 12.20 -6.58 -5.03
CA ILE A 308 11.84 -6.23 -3.65
C ILE A 308 12.98 -6.44 -2.67
N THR A 309 13.82 -7.46 -2.87
CA THR A 309 14.94 -7.78 -1.97
C THR A 309 16.15 -6.87 -2.17
N THR A 310 16.30 -6.24 -3.33
CA THR A 310 17.43 -5.36 -3.65
C THR A 310 17.10 -3.87 -3.59
N GLN A 311 15.85 -3.47 -3.90
CA GLN A 311 15.48 -2.06 -4.04
C GLN A 311 14.45 -1.59 -3.00
N CYS A 312 13.85 -2.50 -2.24
CA CYS A 312 12.84 -2.17 -1.24
C CYS A 312 13.32 -2.50 0.18
N THR A 313 14.62 -2.35 0.45
CA THR A 313 15.21 -2.73 1.73
C THR A 313 14.91 -1.72 2.83
N GLU A 314 14.90 -2.18 4.10
CA GLU A 314 14.80 -1.31 5.26
C GLU A 314 15.90 -0.23 5.27
N GLN A 315 17.10 -0.59 4.84
CA GLN A 315 18.25 0.31 4.80
C GLN A 315 18.06 1.42 3.77
N ASP A 316 17.62 1.11 2.55
CA ASP A 316 17.43 2.12 1.50
C ASP A 316 16.27 3.05 1.85
N TYR A 317 15.18 2.48 2.39
CA TYR A 317 14.07 3.27 2.91
C TYR A 317 14.55 4.26 3.97
N ALA A 318 15.31 3.80 4.97
CA ALA A 318 15.82 4.64 6.05
C ALA A 318 16.76 5.74 5.55
N LYS A 319 17.68 5.45 4.62
CA LYS A 319 18.57 6.44 4.00
C LYS A 319 17.80 7.54 3.26
N ILE A 320 16.78 7.17 2.48
CA ILE A 320 15.96 8.16 1.77
C ILE A 320 15.23 9.06 2.77
N VAL A 321 14.62 8.48 3.81
CA VAL A 321 13.94 9.25 4.85
C VAL A 321 14.91 10.17 5.60
N ALA A 322 16.10 9.69 5.95
CA ALA A 322 17.13 10.50 6.62
C ALA A 322 17.56 11.68 5.75
N ARG A 323 17.81 11.45 4.46
CA ARG A 323 18.14 12.52 3.51
C ARG A 323 17.05 13.59 3.49
N LEU A 324 15.78 13.22 3.35
CA LEU A 324 14.65 14.16 3.35
C LEU A 324 14.52 14.94 4.65
N CYS A 325 14.89 14.35 5.79
CA CYS A 325 14.88 15.02 7.08
C CYS A 325 16.00 16.07 7.23
N HIS A 326 17.14 15.89 6.55
CA HIS A 326 18.31 16.75 6.64
C HIS A 326 18.45 17.75 5.48
N GLU A 327 17.80 17.56 4.36
CA GLU A 327 17.74 18.54 3.26
C GLU A 327 17.17 19.88 3.77
N LYS A 328 17.89 21.00 3.48
CA LYS A 328 17.51 22.35 3.91
C LYS A 328 16.45 22.96 2.99
#